data_cf101c79c0f1452c291154de5d247ab7
#
_entry.id   cf101c79c0f1452c291154de5d247ab7
#
_cell.length_a   1.000
_cell.length_b   1.000
_cell.length_c   1.000
_cell.angle_alpha   90.00
_cell.angle_beta   90.00
_cell.angle_gamma   90.00
#
_symmetry.space_group_name_H-M   'P 1'
#
loop_
_entity.id
_entity.type
_entity.pdbx_description
1 polymer ?
#
loop_
_entity_poly.entity_id
_entity_poly.type
_entity_poly.pdbx_seq_one_letter_code
_entity_poly.pdbx_strand_id
1 'polypeptide(L)'
;MFFVRSFLRQVFTLILFTACNLFAQTMETDAHNWQPCPRALAESNAPAPARDKQWDLTLAPYAYHWTHNPEHRPVFLGAIERHVNGDRFCGLALFRNSFGQPSAYIYVGQQWNHLLGNPQLFAKVSAGLIYGYKGKYQHKIPFNDYGIAPAIIPSLGYSFTRNDSAQVMVLGTAGLLFSYGHSF
;
A
#
# COMPACT_ATOMS: atom_id res chain seq x y z
N MET A 1 21.79 -54.95 -11.66
CA MET A 1 22.06 -53.71 -10.93
C MET A 1 21.53 -52.44 -11.64
N PHE A 2 21.35 -52.45 -12.94
CA PHE A 2 20.87 -51.31 -13.76
C PHE A 2 19.37 -51.07 -13.65
N PHE A 3 18.53 -52.10 -13.48
CA PHE A 3 17.05 -51.98 -13.43
C PHE A 3 16.55 -51.23 -12.17
N VAL A 4 17.18 -51.43 -11.02
CA VAL A 4 16.74 -50.81 -9.75
C VAL A 4 17.00 -49.31 -9.75
N ARG A 5 18.12 -48.84 -10.37
CA ARG A 5 18.43 -47.41 -10.47
C ARG A 5 17.45 -46.67 -11.40
N SER A 6 17.00 -47.28 -12.46
CA SER A 6 16.02 -46.67 -13.39
C SER A 6 14.63 -46.57 -12.74
N PHE A 7 14.20 -47.55 -11.99
CA PHE A 7 12.93 -47.56 -11.27
C PHE A 7 12.92 -46.48 -10.15
N LEU A 8 13.98 -46.37 -9.36
CA LEU A 8 14.08 -45.31 -8.33
C LEU A 8 14.05 -43.88 -8.94
N ARG A 9 14.69 -43.69 -10.09
CA ARG A 9 14.64 -42.38 -10.78
C ARG A 9 13.23 -42.02 -11.23
N GLN A 10 12.48 -42.98 -11.80
CA GLN A 10 11.12 -42.74 -12.25
C GLN A 10 10.16 -42.46 -11.09
N VAL A 11 10.28 -43.16 -9.98
CA VAL A 11 9.48 -42.92 -8.76
C VAL A 11 9.80 -41.58 -8.15
N PHE A 12 11.09 -41.19 -8.11
CA PHE A 12 11.49 -39.89 -7.58
C PHE A 12 10.99 -38.71 -8.45
N THR A 13 11.01 -38.88 -9.78
CA THR A 13 10.48 -37.87 -10.72
C THR A 13 8.96 -37.72 -10.58
N LEU A 14 8.25 -38.86 -10.39
CA LEU A 14 6.79 -38.86 -10.21
C LEU A 14 6.39 -38.15 -8.87
N ILE A 15 7.12 -38.42 -7.80
CA ILE A 15 6.89 -37.79 -6.48
C ILE A 15 7.16 -36.28 -6.54
N LEU A 16 8.21 -35.86 -7.22
CA LEU A 16 8.51 -34.42 -7.43
C LEU A 16 7.44 -33.72 -8.27
N PHE A 17 6.92 -34.39 -9.31
CA PHE A 17 5.87 -33.84 -10.17
C PHE A 17 4.52 -33.74 -9.44
N THR A 18 4.16 -34.73 -8.62
CA THR A 18 2.94 -34.67 -7.80
C THR A 18 3.05 -33.65 -6.68
N ALA A 19 4.20 -33.53 -6.02
CA ALA A 19 4.42 -32.52 -4.99
C ALA A 19 4.37 -31.08 -5.57
N CYS A 20 4.94 -30.87 -6.76
CA CYS A 20 4.92 -29.58 -7.43
C CYS A 20 3.50 -29.16 -7.86
N ASN A 21 2.68 -30.11 -8.34
CA ASN A 21 1.29 -29.84 -8.68
C ASN A 21 0.41 -29.60 -7.45
N LEU A 22 0.61 -30.32 -6.34
CA LEU A 22 -0.09 -30.04 -5.08
C LEU A 22 0.27 -28.64 -4.54
N PHE A 23 1.55 -28.26 -4.60
CA PHE A 23 2.01 -26.92 -4.18
C PHE A 23 1.44 -25.83 -5.08
N ALA A 24 1.36 -26.05 -6.39
CA ALA A 24 0.76 -25.10 -7.33
C ALA A 24 -0.75 -24.93 -7.08
N GLN A 25 -1.48 -26.03 -6.81
CA GLN A 25 -2.92 -25.98 -6.51
C GLN A 25 -3.21 -25.30 -5.16
N THR A 26 -2.38 -25.49 -4.14
CA THR A 26 -2.55 -24.78 -2.85
C THR A 26 -2.23 -23.29 -3.00
N MET A 27 -1.24 -22.92 -3.79
CA MET A 27 -0.95 -21.51 -4.09
C MET A 27 -2.07 -20.81 -4.88
N GLU A 28 -2.75 -21.51 -5.77
CA GLU A 28 -3.83 -20.96 -6.59
C GLU A 28 -5.12 -20.74 -5.78
N THR A 29 -5.43 -21.63 -4.84
CA THR A 29 -6.56 -21.47 -3.91
C THR A 29 -6.29 -20.39 -2.84
N ASP A 30 -5.06 -20.26 -2.36
CA ASP A 30 -4.68 -19.22 -1.39
C ASP A 30 -4.61 -17.83 -2.04
N ALA A 31 -4.22 -17.72 -3.31
CA ALA A 31 -4.19 -16.45 -4.04
C ALA A 31 -5.60 -15.85 -4.23
N HIS A 32 -6.61 -16.69 -4.40
CA HIS A 32 -8.01 -16.23 -4.53
C HIS A 32 -8.61 -15.74 -3.20
N ASN A 33 -8.03 -16.15 -2.07
CA ASN A 33 -8.47 -15.78 -0.71
C ASN A 33 -7.48 -14.87 0.03
N TRP A 34 -6.46 -14.34 -0.68
CA TRP A 34 -5.47 -13.48 -0.06
C TRP A 34 -6.08 -12.14 0.37
N GLN A 35 -6.18 -11.94 1.67
CA GLN A 35 -6.71 -10.73 2.29
C GLN A 35 -5.57 -9.96 3.00
N PRO A 36 -4.93 -9.01 2.32
CA PRO A 36 -3.81 -8.26 2.90
C PRO A 36 -4.23 -7.32 4.03
N CYS A 37 -5.51 -6.97 4.10
CA CYS A 37 -6.01 -6.10 5.15
C CYS A 37 -6.27 -6.85 6.46
N PRO A 38 -6.08 -6.21 7.63
CA PRO A 38 -6.46 -6.77 8.92
C PRO A 38 -7.93 -7.23 8.92
N ARG A 39 -8.20 -8.41 9.46
CA ARG A 39 -9.56 -8.99 9.51
C ARG A 39 -10.60 -8.04 10.11
N ALA A 40 -10.22 -7.30 11.16
CA ALA A 40 -11.09 -6.31 11.80
C ALA A 40 -11.60 -5.20 10.85
N LEU A 41 -10.89 -4.93 9.75
CA LEU A 41 -11.36 -4.00 8.71
C LEU A 41 -12.29 -4.68 7.72
N ALA A 42 -12.03 -5.95 7.38
CA ALA A 42 -12.77 -6.71 6.38
C ALA A 42 -14.11 -7.25 6.92
N GLU A 43 -14.16 -7.63 8.19
CA GLU A 43 -15.33 -8.24 8.86
C GLU A 43 -16.34 -7.19 9.39
N SER A 44 -16.22 -5.93 9.02
CA SER A 44 -17.20 -4.94 9.44
C SER A 44 -18.58 -5.23 8.78
N ASN A 45 -19.66 -5.08 9.54
CA ASN A 45 -21.05 -5.14 9.01
C ASN A 45 -21.37 -3.96 8.05
N ALA A 46 -20.38 -3.19 7.65
CA ALA A 46 -20.52 -2.11 6.71
C ALA A 46 -20.80 -2.68 5.29
N PRO A 47 -21.56 -1.95 4.46
CA PRO A 47 -21.82 -2.38 3.10
C PRO A 47 -20.54 -2.59 2.31
N ALA A 48 -20.63 -3.43 1.28
CA ALA A 48 -19.54 -3.61 0.31
C ALA A 48 -19.07 -2.24 -0.20
N PRO A 49 -17.79 -2.11 -0.59
CA PRO A 49 -17.27 -0.84 -1.11
C PRO A 49 -18.13 -0.38 -2.28
N ALA A 50 -18.42 0.92 -2.32
CA ALA A 50 -19.19 1.53 -3.40
C ALA A 50 -18.50 1.46 -4.77
N ARG A 51 -17.32 0.85 -4.81
CA ARG A 51 -16.45 0.71 -5.99
C ARG A 51 -16.46 -0.73 -6.50
N ASP A 52 -16.56 -0.89 -7.82
CA ASP A 52 -16.36 -2.17 -8.50
C ASP A 52 -14.90 -2.65 -8.40
N LYS A 53 -13.97 -1.72 -8.18
CA LYS A 53 -12.52 -1.96 -8.13
C LYS A 53 -12.00 -1.85 -6.72
N GLN A 54 -11.22 -2.84 -6.33
CA GLN A 54 -10.78 -2.99 -4.95
C GLN A 54 -9.30 -2.61 -4.74
N TRP A 55 -8.55 -2.37 -5.79
CA TRP A 55 -7.14 -2.04 -5.71
C TRP A 55 -6.85 -0.66 -6.31
N ASP A 56 -6.06 0.13 -5.59
CA ASP A 56 -5.54 1.41 -6.05
C ASP A 56 -4.02 1.36 -6.10
N LEU A 57 -3.44 1.77 -7.22
CA LEU A 57 -2.03 2.10 -7.35
C LEU A 57 -1.90 3.62 -7.27
N THR A 58 -1.06 4.10 -6.37
CA THR A 58 -0.78 5.53 -6.20
C THR A 58 0.68 5.84 -6.52
N LEU A 59 0.91 6.84 -7.34
CA LEU A 59 2.24 7.38 -7.66
C LEU A 59 2.30 8.84 -7.26
N ALA A 60 3.31 9.23 -6.48
CA ALA A 60 3.51 10.61 -6.07
C ALA A 60 4.93 11.06 -6.46
N PRO A 61 5.06 11.82 -7.54
CA PRO A 61 6.35 12.27 -8.06
C PRO A 61 6.85 13.57 -7.43
N TYR A 62 6.00 14.28 -6.68
CA TYR A 62 6.32 15.62 -6.21
C TYR A 62 5.81 15.89 -4.80
N ALA A 63 6.70 16.41 -3.95
CA ALA A 63 6.41 16.94 -2.63
C ALA A 63 6.75 18.44 -2.55
N TYR A 64 5.80 19.22 -2.07
CA TYR A 64 6.01 20.63 -1.71
C TYR A 64 6.28 20.74 -0.21
N HIS A 65 7.38 21.37 0.19
CA HIS A 65 7.74 21.56 1.59
C HIS A 65 7.43 23.00 2.02
N TRP A 66 6.84 23.15 3.22
CA TRP A 66 6.55 24.48 3.78
C TRP A 66 7.80 25.30 4.03
N THR A 67 8.91 24.64 4.39
CA THR A 67 10.18 25.28 4.68
C THR A 67 11.26 24.81 3.70
N HIS A 68 12.02 25.76 3.18
CA HIS A 68 13.17 25.43 2.35
C HIS A 68 14.30 24.86 3.22
N ASN A 69 14.84 23.70 2.82
CA ASN A 69 16.03 23.11 3.42
C ASN A 69 16.96 22.64 2.30
N PRO A 70 18.24 23.06 2.26
CA PRO A 70 19.18 22.66 1.21
C PRO A 70 19.48 21.16 1.20
N GLU A 71 19.18 20.42 2.28
CA GLU A 71 19.30 18.97 2.33
C GLU A 71 18.08 18.25 1.69
N HIS A 72 17.01 18.95 1.34
CA HIS A 72 15.85 18.32 0.70
C HIS A 72 16.18 17.83 -0.69
N ARG A 73 15.71 16.61 -0.96
CA ARG A 73 15.83 15.90 -2.23
C ARG A 73 14.44 15.62 -2.80
N PRO A 74 14.32 15.39 -4.10
CA PRO A 74 13.06 14.97 -4.70
C PRO A 74 12.51 13.71 -4.01
N VAL A 75 11.22 13.75 -3.69
CA VAL A 75 10.47 12.62 -3.14
C VAL A 75 9.81 11.89 -4.30
N PHE A 76 9.91 10.58 -4.32
CA PHE A 76 9.15 9.72 -5.20
C PHE A 76 8.51 8.61 -4.37
N LEU A 77 7.19 8.45 -4.49
CA LEU A 77 6.43 7.45 -3.75
C LEU A 77 5.60 6.59 -4.70
N GLY A 78 5.60 5.29 -4.47
CA GLY A 78 4.66 4.33 -5.02
C GLY A 78 3.93 3.62 -3.89
N ALA A 79 2.59 3.51 -3.99
CA ALA A 79 1.78 2.81 -3.01
C ALA A 79 0.75 1.92 -3.67
N ILE A 80 0.40 0.84 -2.98
CA ILE A 80 -0.72 -0.03 -3.32
C ILE A 80 -1.68 -0.07 -2.14
N GLU A 81 -2.96 0.09 -2.42
CA GLU A 81 -4.06 0.06 -1.45
C GLU A 81 -5.08 -1.00 -1.82
N ARG A 82 -5.60 -1.70 -0.83
CA ARG A 82 -6.75 -2.60 -0.94
C ARG A 82 -7.94 -1.98 -0.24
N HIS A 83 -9.02 -1.75 -0.97
CA HIS A 83 -10.30 -1.30 -0.42
C HIS A 83 -11.14 -2.48 0.04
N VAL A 84 -11.79 -2.32 1.19
CA VAL A 84 -12.68 -3.29 1.83
C VAL A 84 -14.00 -2.63 2.20
N ASN A 85 -14.89 -3.37 2.84
CA ASN A 85 -16.23 -2.91 3.20
C ASN A 85 -16.23 -1.54 3.92
N GLY A 86 -17.22 -0.69 3.59
CA GLY A 86 -17.38 0.64 4.16
C GLY A 86 -16.35 1.65 3.71
N ASP A 87 -15.78 1.49 2.51
CA ASP A 87 -14.73 2.35 1.95
C ASP A 87 -13.48 2.47 2.85
N ARG A 88 -13.24 1.46 3.69
CA ARG A 88 -12.00 1.31 4.43
C ARG A 88 -10.93 0.73 3.52
N PHE A 89 -9.68 0.98 3.84
CA PHE A 89 -8.58 0.44 3.07
C PHE A 89 -7.37 0.12 3.96
N CYS A 90 -6.50 -0.74 3.47
CA CYS A 90 -5.14 -0.90 3.97
C CYS A 90 -4.15 -0.72 2.81
N GLY A 91 -2.92 -0.34 3.11
CA GLY A 91 -1.94 -0.10 2.06
C GLY A 91 -0.50 -0.16 2.54
N LEU A 92 0.36 -0.21 1.54
CA LEU A 92 1.81 -0.12 1.69
C LEU A 92 2.33 0.90 0.69
N ALA A 93 3.07 1.89 1.18
CA ALA A 93 3.82 2.82 0.36
C ALA A 93 5.32 2.58 0.52
N LEU A 94 6.05 2.62 -0.58
CA LEU A 94 7.50 2.62 -0.63
C LEU A 94 7.95 3.93 -1.27
N PHE A 95 8.93 4.61 -0.67
CA PHE A 95 9.35 5.93 -1.13
C PHE A 95 10.78 6.27 -0.76
N ARG A 96 11.33 7.26 -1.42
CA ARG A 96 12.48 8.01 -0.93
C ARG A 96 11.99 9.25 -0.22
N ASN A 97 12.33 9.38 1.05
CA ASN A 97 11.97 10.58 1.83
C ASN A 97 12.75 11.83 1.38
N SER A 98 12.36 12.99 1.89
CA SER A 98 12.99 14.28 1.54
C SER A 98 14.48 14.37 1.83
N PHE A 99 15.05 13.43 2.56
CA PHE A 99 16.49 13.35 2.85
C PHE A 99 17.18 12.24 2.04
N GLY A 100 16.48 11.67 1.05
CA GLY A 100 17.01 10.65 0.14
C GLY A 100 17.10 9.25 0.73
N GLN A 101 16.53 9.00 1.93
CA GLN A 101 16.55 7.68 2.56
C GLN A 101 15.39 6.81 2.06
N PRO A 102 15.63 5.51 1.81
CA PRO A 102 14.56 4.56 1.53
C PRO A 102 13.64 4.45 2.75
N SER A 103 12.35 4.53 2.50
CA SER A 103 11.30 4.58 3.52
C SER A 103 10.10 3.76 3.10
N ALA A 104 9.34 3.32 4.09
CA ALA A 104 8.10 2.59 3.91
C ALA A 104 7.02 3.14 4.84
N TYR A 105 5.76 3.05 4.42
CA TYR A 105 4.60 3.36 5.25
C TYR A 105 3.57 2.25 5.10
N ILE A 106 3.27 1.56 6.19
CA ILE A 106 2.18 0.59 6.27
C ILE A 106 1.02 1.22 7.03
N TYR A 107 -0.18 1.12 6.49
CA TYR A 107 -1.31 1.89 7.00
C TYR A 107 -2.66 1.23 6.76
N VAL A 108 -3.63 1.69 7.52
CA VAL A 108 -5.06 1.49 7.33
C VAL A 108 -5.72 2.86 7.20
N GLY A 109 -6.91 2.91 6.62
CA GLY A 109 -7.58 4.20 6.47
C GLY A 109 -9.06 4.09 6.13
N GLN A 110 -9.66 5.25 6.00
CA GLN A 110 -11.04 5.46 5.61
C GLN A 110 -11.11 6.47 4.47
N GLN A 111 -11.96 6.21 3.50
CA GLN A 111 -12.32 7.13 2.43
C GLN A 111 -13.77 7.59 2.60
N TRP A 112 -14.04 8.82 2.24
CA TRP A 112 -15.37 9.41 2.15
C TRP A 112 -15.56 9.93 0.74
N ASN A 113 -16.50 9.36 0.02
CA ASN A 113 -16.86 9.72 -1.34
C ASN A 113 -17.95 10.79 -1.37
N HIS A 114 -18.19 11.42 -2.53
CA HIS A 114 -19.25 12.44 -2.74
C HIS A 114 -19.13 13.63 -1.79
N LEU A 115 -17.92 14.09 -1.54
CA LEU A 115 -17.67 15.20 -0.63
C LEU A 115 -18.38 16.47 -1.13
N LEU A 116 -19.05 17.19 -0.23
CA LEU A 116 -19.83 18.39 -0.56
C LEU A 116 -20.88 18.19 -1.67
N GLY A 117 -21.38 16.96 -1.82
CA GLY A 117 -22.34 16.62 -2.88
C GLY A 117 -21.73 16.44 -4.28
N ASN A 118 -20.41 16.57 -4.42
CA ASN A 118 -19.74 16.34 -5.70
C ASN A 118 -19.27 14.87 -5.80
N PRO A 119 -19.77 14.09 -6.80
CA PRO A 119 -19.44 12.67 -6.94
C PRO A 119 -17.95 12.41 -7.29
N GLN A 120 -17.24 13.41 -7.76
CA GLN A 120 -15.82 13.31 -8.12
C GLN A 120 -14.88 13.62 -6.94
N LEU A 121 -15.37 14.33 -5.93
CA LEU A 121 -14.56 14.68 -4.76
C LEU A 121 -14.60 13.59 -3.70
N PHE A 122 -13.43 13.27 -3.16
CA PHE A 122 -13.30 12.37 -2.03
C PHE A 122 -12.24 12.86 -1.05
N ALA A 123 -12.38 12.46 0.20
CA ALA A 123 -11.35 12.64 1.23
C ALA A 123 -10.89 11.28 1.72
N LYS A 124 -9.63 11.17 2.11
CA LYS A 124 -9.05 9.99 2.77
C LYS A 124 -8.34 10.42 4.04
N VAL A 125 -8.34 9.54 5.02
CA VAL A 125 -7.41 9.61 6.15
C VAL A 125 -6.77 8.25 6.31
N SER A 126 -5.46 8.19 6.30
CA SER A 126 -4.70 7.00 6.64
C SER A 126 -3.97 7.17 7.97
N ALA A 127 -3.84 6.08 8.71
CA ALA A 127 -3.08 6.01 9.96
C ALA A 127 -2.22 4.75 9.95
N GLY A 128 -0.96 4.85 10.37
CA GLY A 128 -0.04 3.73 10.32
C GLY A 128 1.35 4.05 10.83
N LEU A 129 2.32 3.26 10.40
CA LEU A 129 3.70 3.35 10.82
C LEU A 129 4.61 3.66 9.63
N ILE A 130 5.39 4.73 9.76
CA ILE A 130 6.45 5.08 8.82
C ILE A 130 7.77 4.55 9.33
N TYR A 131 8.54 3.91 8.45
CA TYR A 131 9.92 3.51 8.65
C TYR A 131 10.83 4.25 7.69
N GLY A 132 12.06 4.64 8.12
CA GLY A 132 13.09 5.11 7.20
C GLY A 132 13.81 6.41 7.55
N TYR A 133 13.32 7.20 8.49
CA TYR A 133 14.03 8.40 8.97
C TYR A 133 15.03 8.00 10.05
N LYS A 134 16.32 7.93 9.70
CA LYS A 134 17.38 7.40 10.57
C LYS A 134 18.55 8.37 10.75
N GLY A 135 19.36 8.11 11.78
CA GLY A 135 20.56 8.86 12.09
C GLY A 135 20.24 10.35 12.34
N LYS A 136 20.93 11.25 11.69
CA LYS A 136 20.74 12.72 11.89
C LYS A 136 19.33 13.22 11.52
N TYR A 137 18.54 12.43 10.79
CA TYR A 137 17.18 12.75 10.39
C TYR A 137 16.09 12.10 11.25
N GLN A 138 16.48 11.36 12.27
CA GLN A 138 15.54 10.61 13.12
C GLN A 138 14.48 11.53 13.75
N HIS A 139 14.89 12.69 14.25
CA HIS A 139 14.00 13.66 14.91
C HIS A 139 13.22 14.58 13.94
N LYS A 140 13.24 14.30 12.62
CA LYS A 140 12.44 15.03 11.64
C LYS A 140 10.98 14.61 11.61
N ILE A 141 10.67 13.44 12.21
CA ILE A 141 9.30 12.97 12.45
C ILE A 141 9.10 12.78 13.96
N PRO A 142 7.98 13.26 14.53
CA PRO A 142 7.67 13.05 15.94
C PRO A 142 7.60 11.56 16.30
N PHE A 143 7.99 11.22 17.51
CA PHE A 143 7.93 9.84 18.05
C PHE A 143 8.75 8.80 17.27
N ASN A 144 9.82 9.24 16.61
CA ASN A 144 10.69 8.37 15.81
C ASN A 144 11.96 7.98 16.58
N ASP A 145 11.83 7.22 17.65
CA ASP A 145 12.98 6.87 18.52
C ASP A 145 13.84 5.73 17.93
N TYR A 146 13.24 4.86 17.09
CA TYR A 146 13.91 3.68 16.53
C TYR A 146 13.85 3.60 14.99
N GLY A 147 13.63 4.72 14.32
CA GLY A 147 13.45 4.75 12.87
C GLY A 147 12.03 4.33 12.43
N ILE A 148 11.11 4.17 13.37
CA ILE A 148 9.69 3.90 13.14
C ILE A 148 8.89 4.96 13.88
N ALA A 149 7.96 5.61 13.19
CA ALA A 149 7.12 6.65 13.74
C ALA A 149 5.64 6.42 13.38
N PRO A 150 4.69 6.73 14.25
CA PRO A 150 3.28 6.79 13.88
C PRO A 150 3.05 7.98 12.95
N ALA A 151 2.14 7.80 11.99
CA ALA A 151 1.73 8.88 11.10
C ALA A 151 0.24 8.81 10.80
N ILE A 152 -0.37 10.01 10.71
CA ILE A 152 -1.73 10.20 10.21
C ILE A 152 -1.63 11.15 9.03
N ILE A 153 -2.16 10.71 7.87
CA ILE A 153 -2.05 11.46 6.62
C ILE A 153 -3.46 11.68 6.05
N PRO A 154 -4.03 12.88 6.23
CA PRO A 154 -5.25 13.26 5.53
C PRO A 154 -4.92 13.61 4.08
N SER A 155 -5.86 13.35 3.19
CA SER A 155 -5.78 13.72 1.78
C SER A 155 -7.13 14.12 1.22
N LEU A 156 -7.07 14.95 0.19
CA LEU A 156 -8.21 15.36 -0.61
C LEU A 156 -7.92 14.94 -2.06
N GLY A 157 -8.90 14.31 -2.71
CA GLY A 157 -8.74 13.82 -4.07
C GLY A 157 -9.92 14.18 -4.99
N TYR A 158 -9.62 14.14 -6.28
CA TYR A 158 -10.57 14.37 -7.35
C TYR A 158 -10.44 13.25 -8.39
N SER A 159 -11.54 12.52 -8.63
CA SER A 159 -11.63 11.47 -9.65
C SER A 159 -12.03 12.09 -10.98
N PHE A 160 -11.13 12.15 -11.94
CA PHE A 160 -11.42 12.69 -13.28
C PHE A 160 -11.89 11.63 -14.27
N THR A 161 -11.66 10.35 -13.98
CA THR A 161 -12.32 9.21 -14.66
C THR A 161 -12.84 8.21 -13.62
N ARG A 162 -13.43 7.10 -14.07
CA ARG A 162 -13.84 6.01 -13.17
C ARG A 162 -12.65 5.32 -12.48
N ASN A 163 -11.47 5.43 -13.07
CA ASN A 163 -10.28 4.71 -12.62
C ASN A 163 -9.19 5.65 -12.13
N ASP A 164 -9.19 6.90 -12.56
CA ASP A 164 -8.05 7.79 -12.40
C ASP A 164 -8.41 8.98 -11.52
N SER A 165 -7.51 9.31 -10.62
CA SER A 165 -7.66 10.40 -9.66
C SER A 165 -6.36 11.16 -9.45
N ALA A 166 -6.48 12.41 -9.01
CA ALA A 166 -5.38 13.16 -8.42
C ALA A 166 -5.68 13.40 -6.94
N GLN A 167 -4.65 13.42 -6.11
CA GLN A 167 -4.78 13.63 -4.67
C GLN A 167 -3.69 14.56 -4.14
N VAL A 168 -4.05 15.33 -3.13
CA VAL A 168 -3.13 16.10 -2.33
C VAL A 168 -3.14 15.54 -0.91
N MET A 169 -2.00 15.07 -0.44
CA MET A 169 -1.82 14.51 0.89
C MET A 169 -1.12 15.53 1.78
N VAL A 170 -1.61 15.72 3.01
CA VAL A 170 -1.01 16.64 3.98
C VAL A 170 -0.03 15.87 4.86
N LEU A 171 1.25 16.22 4.75
CA LEU A 171 2.33 15.59 5.53
C LEU A 171 2.60 16.36 6.83
N GLY A 172 1.53 16.77 7.53
CA GLY A 172 1.61 17.53 8.76
C GLY A 172 2.36 18.85 8.57
N THR A 173 3.35 19.10 9.41
CA THR A 173 4.20 20.32 9.34
C THR A 173 5.28 20.25 8.26
N ALA A 174 5.43 19.14 7.54
CA ALA A 174 6.46 18.98 6.52
C ALA A 174 6.07 19.58 5.17
N GLY A 175 4.81 19.39 4.72
CA GLY A 175 4.42 19.88 3.40
C GLY A 175 3.20 19.15 2.82
N LEU A 176 3.10 19.22 1.50
CA LEU A 176 2.08 18.54 0.69
C LEU A 176 2.74 17.55 -0.25
N LEU A 177 2.08 16.43 -0.48
CA LEU A 177 2.48 15.43 -1.48
C LEU A 177 1.39 15.33 -2.54
N PHE A 178 1.76 15.49 -3.80
CA PHE A 178 0.86 15.42 -4.94
C PHE A 178 0.97 14.05 -5.59
N SER A 179 -0.16 13.40 -5.81
CA SER A 179 -0.18 12.04 -6.33
C SER A 179 -1.25 11.84 -7.40
N TYR A 180 -0.98 10.86 -8.25
CA TYR A 180 -1.91 10.25 -9.19
C TYR A 180 -2.28 8.85 -8.69
N GLY A 181 -3.56 8.51 -8.75
CA GLY A 181 -4.09 7.20 -8.38
C GLY A 181 -4.79 6.53 -9.56
N HIS A 182 -4.60 5.22 -9.70
CA HIS A 182 -5.28 4.37 -10.67
C HIS A 182 -5.93 3.19 -9.97
N SER A 183 -7.25 3.03 -10.14
CA SER A 183 -8.05 1.93 -9.58
C SER A 183 -8.24 0.80 -10.60
N PHE A 184 -8.07 -0.47 -10.15
CA PHE A 184 -8.20 -1.68 -10.99
C PHE A 184 -8.77 -2.89 -10.25
#